data_e91c5d2712e18fe61620f8e6b83c53f6
#
_entry.id   e91c5d2712e18fe61620f8e6b83c53f6
#
_cell.length_a   1.000
_cell.length_b   1.000
_cell.length_c   1.000
_cell.angle_alpha   90.00
_cell.angle_beta   90.00
_cell.angle_gamma   90.00
#
_symmetry.space_group_name_H-M   'P 1'
#
loop_
_entity.id
_entity.type
_entity.pdbx_description
1 polymer ?
#
loop_
_entity_poly.entity_id
_entity_poly.type
_entity_poly.pdbx_seq_one_letter_code
_entity_poly.pdbx_strand_id
1 'polypeptide(L)'
;MDSIRILIADDHPLFRDGLHGLLDSVSDTEVVGEAMDGQEAIALATSLQPDVILMDLKMPGVNGLQAMREILRTSPHIRIIVVSMLEDDDSVFAAMRAGARGYLPKGANQAEMLAAIRAVANGEAIFGPGIAQRLIGFFSNIRPTTPSQIFPELTEREVEILGLIAQGHTNEKIAEQLVLSLKTVRNHVSNIFSKLQVADRAQAVLRAREAGMG
;
A
#
# COMPACT_ATOMS: atom_id res chain seq x y z
N MET A 1 -21.52 -15.96 -21.32
CA MET A 1 -20.77 -15.30 -20.24
C MET A 1 -20.98 -13.83 -20.48
N ASP A 2 -21.29 -13.08 -19.44
CA ASP A 2 -21.42 -11.63 -19.58
C ASP A 2 -20.03 -11.06 -19.87
N SER A 3 -19.95 -10.05 -20.75
CA SER A 3 -18.69 -9.38 -21.09
C SER A 3 -18.14 -8.63 -19.86
N ILE A 4 -16.81 -8.61 -19.70
CA ILE A 4 -16.14 -7.82 -18.66
C ILE A 4 -16.28 -6.34 -19.02
N ARG A 5 -16.94 -5.57 -18.15
CA ARG A 5 -17.19 -4.15 -18.35
C ARG A 5 -16.00 -3.33 -17.87
N ILE A 6 -15.40 -2.59 -18.79
CA ILE A 6 -14.11 -1.91 -18.56
C ILE A 6 -14.27 -0.40 -18.72
N LEU A 7 -13.76 0.37 -17.75
CA LEU A 7 -13.53 1.80 -17.85
C LEU A 7 -12.04 2.05 -18.11
N ILE A 8 -11.72 2.87 -19.11
CA ILE A 8 -10.35 3.29 -19.40
C ILE A 8 -10.16 4.72 -18.86
N ALA A 9 -9.17 4.93 -18.01
CA ALA A 9 -8.83 6.24 -17.45
C ALA A 9 -7.36 6.58 -17.75
N ASP A 10 -7.14 7.41 -18.75
CA ASP A 10 -5.81 7.81 -19.25
C ASP A 10 -5.91 9.17 -19.97
N ASP A 11 -4.97 10.08 -19.73
CA ASP A 11 -4.96 11.40 -20.39
C ASP A 11 -4.32 11.41 -21.79
N HIS A 12 -3.74 10.25 -22.24
CA HIS A 12 -3.12 10.13 -23.55
C HIS A 12 -4.11 9.57 -24.59
N PRO A 13 -4.62 10.38 -25.54
CA PRO A 13 -5.67 9.92 -26.48
C PRO A 13 -5.27 8.70 -27.28
N LEU A 14 -4.06 8.68 -27.87
CA LEU A 14 -3.60 7.57 -28.70
C LEU A 14 -3.49 6.24 -27.92
N PHE A 15 -3.15 6.30 -26.64
CA PHE A 15 -3.09 5.11 -25.80
C PHE A 15 -4.50 4.62 -25.46
N ARG A 16 -5.42 5.52 -25.14
CA ARG A 16 -6.85 5.19 -24.92
C ARG A 16 -7.46 4.54 -26.16
N ASP A 17 -7.30 5.18 -27.35
CA ASP A 17 -7.80 4.65 -28.63
C ASP A 17 -7.23 3.25 -28.91
N GLY A 18 -5.94 3.04 -28.62
CA GLY A 18 -5.28 1.73 -28.76
C GLY A 18 -5.84 0.66 -27.85
N LEU A 19 -6.10 0.99 -26.56
CA LEU A 19 -6.76 0.09 -25.61
C LEU A 19 -8.20 -0.23 -26.01
N HIS A 20 -8.95 0.80 -26.44
CA HIS A 20 -10.33 0.62 -26.91
C HIS A 20 -10.37 -0.35 -28.09
N GLY A 21 -9.55 -0.10 -29.12
CA GLY A 21 -9.48 -0.99 -30.29
C GLY A 21 -9.05 -2.43 -29.95
N LEU A 22 -8.14 -2.60 -28.98
CA LEU A 22 -7.77 -3.92 -28.48
C LEU A 22 -8.97 -4.61 -27.81
N LEU A 23 -9.66 -3.92 -26.91
CA LEU A 23 -10.76 -4.49 -26.14
C LEU A 23 -11.97 -4.81 -27.02
N ASP A 24 -12.25 -3.99 -28.03
CA ASP A 24 -13.30 -4.24 -29.02
C ASP A 24 -12.98 -5.45 -29.94
N SER A 25 -11.70 -5.82 -30.08
CA SER A 25 -11.30 -6.93 -30.92
C SER A 25 -11.59 -8.31 -30.31
N VAL A 26 -11.99 -8.36 -29.04
CA VAL A 26 -12.30 -9.60 -28.31
C VAL A 26 -13.72 -9.58 -27.76
N SER A 27 -14.38 -10.73 -27.79
CA SER A 27 -15.83 -10.85 -27.49
C SER A 27 -16.18 -10.91 -26.00
N ASP A 28 -15.20 -11.04 -25.13
CA ASP A 28 -15.38 -11.18 -23.68
C ASP A 28 -15.10 -9.89 -22.90
N THR A 29 -14.90 -8.77 -23.61
CA THR A 29 -14.70 -7.44 -23.01
C THR A 29 -15.64 -6.40 -23.64
N GLU A 30 -16.00 -5.36 -22.87
CA GLU A 30 -16.80 -4.22 -23.28
C GLU A 30 -16.26 -2.94 -22.66
N VAL A 31 -15.89 -1.95 -23.47
CA VAL A 31 -15.52 -0.62 -22.97
C VAL A 31 -16.79 0.16 -22.68
N VAL A 32 -17.07 0.37 -21.39
CA VAL A 32 -18.29 1.09 -20.96
C VAL A 32 -18.09 2.59 -20.79
N GLY A 33 -16.85 3.05 -20.82
CA GLY A 33 -16.53 4.48 -20.75
C GLY A 33 -15.04 4.77 -20.82
N GLU A 34 -14.73 6.03 -21.08
CA GLU A 34 -13.38 6.57 -21.11
C GLU A 34 -13.30 7.85 -20.27
N ALA A 35 -12.24 8.03 -19.51
CA ALA A 35 -11.95 9.21 -18.71
C ALA A 35 -10.58 9.80 -19.10
N MET A 36 -10.49 11.11 -19.16
CA MET A 36 -9.26 11.85 -19.50
C MET A 36 -8.53 12.38 -18.26
N ASP A 37 -9.18 12.32 -17.10
CA ASP A 37 -8.63 12.71 -15.80
C ASP A 37 -9.26 11.91 -14.64
N GLY A 38 -8.70 12.08 -13.45
CA GLY A 38 -9.16 11.33 -12.28
C GLY A 38 -10.55 11.75 -11.79
N GLN A 39 -10.97 13.00 -12.02
CA GLN A 39 -12.30 13.46 -11.62
C GLN A 39 -13.40 12.81 -12.48
N GLU A 40 -13.15 12.73 -13.78
CA GLU A 40 -14.02 12.05 -14.73
C GLU A 40 -14.06 10.54 -14.45
N ALA A 41 -12.89 9.93 -14.14
CA ALA A 41 -12.82 8.52 -13.76
C ALA A 41 -13.68 8.21 -12.52
N ILE A 42 -13.68 9.06 -11.49
CA ILE A 42 -14.50 8.91 -10.29
C ILE A 42 -16.00 8.99 -10.66
N ALA A 43 -16.38 9.98 -11.46
CA ALA A 43 -17.76 10.19 -11.87
C ALA A 43 -18.29 8.99 -12.69
N LEU A 44 -17.52 8.54 -13.69
CA LEU A 44 -17.87 7.41 -14.55
C LEU A 44 -17.87 6.09 -13.78
N ALA A 45 -16.92 5.84 -12.89
CA ALA A 45 -16.92 4.66 -12.03
C ALA A 45 -18.20 4.58 -11.18
N THR A 46 -18.65 5.72 -10.64
CA THR A 46 -19.87 5.79 -9.84
C THR A 46 -21.14 5.51 -10.66
N SER A 47 -21.23 6.07 -11.87
CA SER A 47 -22.43 5.96 -12.71
C SER A 47 -22.50 4.64 -13.48
N LEU A 48 -21.36 4.15 -13.98
CA LEU A 48 -21.31 2.99 -14.87
C LEU A 48 -21.05 1.68 -14.11
N GLN A 49 -20.49 1.72 -12.90
CA GLN A 49 -20.14 0.55 -12.10
C GLN A 49 -19.40 -0.53 -12.93
N PRO A 50 -18.20 -0.23 -13.48
CA PRO A 50 -17.44 -1.20 -14.27
C PRO A 50 -16.92 -2.34 -13.40
N ASP A 51 -16.60 -3.50 -14.01
CA ASP A 51 -15.95 -4.61 -13.34
C ASP A 51 -14.46 -4.32 -13.10
N VAL A 52 -13.81 -3.70 -14.11
CA VAL A 52 -12.38 -3.37 -14.11
C VAL A 52 -12.18 -1.95 -14.60
N ILE A 53 -11.26 -1.24 -13.97
CA ILE A 53 -10.74 0.05 -14.45
C ILE A 53 -9.28 -0.11 -14.84
N LEU A 54 -8.92 0.28 -16.05
CA LEU A 54 -7.54 0.50 -16.49
C LEU A 54 -7.19 1.95 -16.15
N MET A 55 -6.29 2.17 -15.19
CA MET A 55 -6.02 3.46 -14.58
C MET A 55 -4.59 3.92 -14.82
N ASP A 56 -4.39 5.05 -15.49
CA ASP A 56 -3.09 5.73 -15.46
C ASP A 56 -2.90 6.47 -14.11
N LEU A 57 -1.67 6.50 -13.64
CA LEU A 57 -1.29 7.24 -12.43
C LEU A 57 -1.10 8.74 -12.70
N LYS A 58 -0.58 9.09 -13.89
CA LYS A 58 -0.31 10.47 -14.27
C LYS A 58 -1.45 11.03 -15.10
N MET A 59 -2.36 11.68 -14.42
CA MET A 59 -3.43 12.45 -15.08
C MET A 59 -3.50 13.86 -14.50
N PRO A 60 -3.96 14.86 -15.27
CA PRO A 60 -4.08 16.24 -14.81
C PRO A 60 -5.15 16.36 -13.70
N GLY A 61 -4.99 17.36 -12.83
CA GLY A 61 -5.93 17.61 -11.73
C GLY A 61 -5.90 16.52 -10.67
N VAL A 62 -6.92 15.69 -10.63
CA VAL A 62 -6.98 14.51 -9.74
C VAL A 62 -6.17 13.37 -10.38
N ASN A 63 -5.04 13.00 -9.76
CA ASN A 63 -4.20 11.92 -10.27
C ASN A 63 -4.83 10.53 -10.01
N GLY A 64 -4.30 9.50 -10.71
CA GLY A 64 -4.84 8.14 -10.64
C GLY A 64 -4.86 7.55 -9.23
N LEU A 65 -3.85 7.82 -8.39
CA LEU A 65 -3.82 7.33 -7.00
C LEU A 65 -4.94 7.94 -6.15
N GLN A 66 -5.23 9.22 -6.34
CA GLN A 66 -6.32 9.90 -5.64
C GLN A 66 -7.67 9.37 -6.12
N ALA A 67 -7.83 9.23 -7.46
CA ALA A 67 -9.03 8.67 -8.05
C ALA A 67 -9.30 7.23 -7.55
N MET A 68 -8.31 6.36 -7.53
CA MET A 68 -8.41 5.00 -7.02
C MET A 68 -8.92 4.92 -5.59
N ARG A 69 -8.36 5.75 -4.68
CA ARG A 69 -8.79 5.78 -3.27
C ARG A 69 -10.25 6.16 -3.13
N GLU A 70 -10.69 7.17 -3.89
CA GLU A 70 -12.07 7.64 -3.84
C GLU A 70 -13.03 6.62 -4.44
N ILE A 71 -12.69 6.02 -5.58
CA ILE A 71 -13.47 4.96 -6.23
C ILE A 71 -13.63 3.76 -5.30
N LEU A 72 -12.54 3.24 -4.74
CA LEU A 72 -12.58 2.06 -3.88
C LEU A 72 -13.25 2.32 -2.52
N ARG A 73 -13.27 3.57 -2.06
CA ARG A 73 -14.03 3.95 -0.87
C ARG A 73 -15.55 3.86 -1.08
N THR A 74 -16.03 4.22 -2.27
CA THR A 74 -17.46 4.25 -2.60
C THR A 74 -17.95 2.98 -3.29
N SER A 75 -17.06 2.31 -4.03
CA SER A 75 -17.36 1.13 -4.85
C SER A 75 -16.26 0.07 -4.70
N PRO A 76 -16.14 -0.61 -3.53
CA PRO A 76 -15.03 -1.52 -3.22
C PRO A 76 -15.03 -2.82 -4.05
N HIS A 77 -16.09 -3.11 -4.78
CA HIS A 77 -16.17 -4.25 -5.70
C HIS A 77 -15.48 -4.02 -7.04
N ILE A 78 -15.30 -2.74 -7.44
CA ILE A 78 -14.59 -2.39 -8.67
C ILE A 78 -13.11 -2.78 -8.50
N ARG A 79 -12.55 -3.40 -9.52
CA ARG A 79 -11.14 -3.83 -9.53
C ARG A 79 -10.33 -2.88 -10.39
N ILE A 80 -9.15 -2.50 -9.93
CA ILE A 80 -8.33 -1.52 -10.63
C ILE A 80 -6.99 -2.15 -11.03
N ILE A 81 -6.67 -2.06 -12.31
CA ILE A 81 -5.36 -2.35 -12.89
C ILE A 81 -4.70 -1.01 -13.21
N VAL A 82 -3.55 -0.76 -12.61
CA VAL A 82 -2.74 0.40 -12.99
C VAL A 82 -2.00 0.10 -14.28
N VAL A 83 -2.07 1.03 -15.24
CA VAL A 83 -1.34 0.97 -16.50
C VAL A 83 -0.53 2.24 -16.64
N SER A 84 0.77 2.19 -16.44
CA SER A 84 1.59 3.40 -16.30
C SER A 84 2.95 3.29 -16.98
N MET A 85 3.52 4.45 -17.35
CA MET A 85 4.95 4.55 -17.72
C MET A 85 5.87 4.55 -16.50
N LEU A 86 5.32 4.70 -15.28
CA LEU A 86 6.09 4.69 -14.05
C LEU A 86 6.35 3.25 -13.61
N GLU A 87 7.60 2.94 -13.37
CA GLU A 87 8.03 1.63 -12.86
C GLU A 87 8.89 1.77 -11.60
N ASP A 88 8.94 2.97 -11.00
CA ASP A 88 9.66 3.17 -9.74
C ASP A 88 8.93 2.53 -8.56
N ASP A 89 9.71 2.13 -7.54
CA ASP A 89 9.19 1.39 -6.40
C ASP A 89 8.12 2.16 -5.62
N ASP A 90 8.29 3.47 -5.47
CA ASP A 90 7.35 4.32 -4.72
C ASP A 90 5.97 4.37 -5.39
N SER A 91 5.92 4.50 -6.71
CA SER A 91 4.68 4.50 -7.50
C SER A 91 3.96 3.14 -7.43
N VAL A 92 4.70 2.05 -7.56
CA VAL A 92 4.16 0.69 -7.46
C VAL A 92 3.55 0.44 -6.08
N PHE A 93 4.30 0.75 -5.01
CA PHE A 93 3.81 0.55 -3.64
C PHE A 93 2.65 1.48 -3.28
N ALA A 94 2.67 2.72 -3.77
CA ALA A 94 1.56 3.65 -3.57
C ALA A 94 0.27 3.11 -4.21
N ALA A 95 0.35 2.57 -5.44
CA ALA A 95 -0.78 1.96 -6.13
C ALA A 95 -1.33 0.73 -5.38
N MET A 96 -0.45 -0.16 -4.92
CA MET A 96 -0.86 -1.34 -4.14
C MET A 96 -1.54 -0.95 -2.83
N ARG A 97 -0.97 -0.01 -2.09
CA ARG A 97 -1.59 0.52 -0.85
C ARG A 97 -2.92 1.21 -1.10
N ALA A 98 -3.11 1.78 -2.30
CA ALA A 98 -4.37 2.34 -2.72
C ALA A 98 -5.41 1.29 -3.16
N GLY A 99 -5.01 0.00 -3.27
CA GLY A 99 -5.90 -1.11 -3.56
C GLY A 99 -5.86 -1.62 -5.00
N ALA A 100 -4.81 -1.29 -5.78
CA ALA A 100 -4.62 -1.86 -7.11
C ALA A 100 -4.56 -3.40 -7.05
N ARG A 101 -5.27 -4.05 -7.97
CA ARG A 101 -5.24 -5.51 -8.17
C ARG A 101 -4.27 -5.95 -9.26
N GLY A 102 -3.78 -5.01 -10.06
CA GLY A 102 -2.76 -5.24 -11.07
C GLY A 102 -1.92 -4.00 -11.32
N TYR A 103 -0.73 -4.23 -11.84
CA TYR A 103 0.16 -3.17 -12.30
C TYR A 103 0.88 -3.62 -13.57
N LEU A 104 0.67 -2.91 -14.66
CA LEU A 104 1.26 -3.17 -15.96
C LEU A 104 1.97 -1.92 -16.50
N PRO A 105 3.11 -2.07 -17.17
CA PRO A 105 3.70 -0.98 -17.93
C PRO A 105 2.84 -0.67 -19.17
N LYS A 106 2.80 0.58 -19.64
CA LYS A 106 2.15 0.96 -20.91
C LYS A 106 2.77 0.26 -22.15
N GLY A 107 3.95 -0.34 -21.98
CA GLY A 107 4.61 -1.17 -22.99
C GLY A 107 4.22 -2.65 -22.96
N ALA A 108 3.31 -3.07 -22.08
CA ALA A 108 2.81 -4.45 -22.04
C ALA A 108 2.18 -4.84 -23.40
N ASN A 109 2.40 -6.07 -23.82
CA ASN A 109 1.80 -6.54 -25.04
C ASN A 109 0.30 -6.88 -24.89
N GLN A 110 -0.40 -7.03 -26.01
CA GLN A 110 -1.85 -7.29 -26.01
C GLN A 110 -2.24 -8.52 -25.21
N ALA A 111 -1.47 -9.61 -25.33
CA ALA A 111 -1.77 -10.86 -24.62
C ALA A 111 -1.62 -10.70 -23.10
N GLU A 112 -0.61 -9.99 -22.64
CA GLU A 112 -0.40 -9.67 -21.22
C GLU A 112 -1.54 -8.78 -20.68
N MET A 113 -1.96 -7.77 -21.43
CA MET A 113 -3.05 -6.88 -21.06
C MET A 113 -4.36 -7.66 -20.89
N LEU A 114 -4.75 -8.45 -21.89
CA LEU A 114 -5.98 -9.25 -21.83
C LEU A 114 -5.93 -10.31 -20.73
N ALA A 115 -4.78 -10.97 -20.54
CA ALA A 115 -4.62 -11.94 -19.47
C ALA A 115 -4.79 -11.29 -18.08
N ALA A 116 -4.21 -10.11 -17.87
CA ALA A 116 -4.36 -9.37 -16.62
C ALA A 116 -5.79 -8.93 -16.36
N ILE A 117 -6.50 -8.43 -17.38
CA ILE A 117 -7.90 -8.01 -17.26
C ILE A 117 -8.77 -9.21 -16.84
N ARG A 118 -8.64 -10.36 -17.51
CA ARG A 118 -9.40 -11.58 -17.19
C ARG A 118 -9.13 -12.09 -15.78
N ALA A 119 -7.86 -12.16 -15.38
CA ALA A 119 -7.46 -12.60 -14.05
C ALA A 119 -8.01 -11.66 -12.96
N VAL A 120 -7.86 -10.35 -13.15
CA VAL A 120 -8.36 -9.36 -12.19
C VAL A 120 -9.90 -9.37 -12.15
N ALA A 121 -10.58 -9.52 -13.28
CA ALA A 121 -12.03 -9.68 -13.32
C ALA A 121 -12.51 -10.93 -12.58
N ASN A 122 -11.69 -11.98 -12.49
CA ASN A 122 -11.95 -13.20 -11.70
C ASN A 122 -11.54 -13.06 -10.21
N GLY A 123 -11.05 -11.88 -9.78
CA GLY A 123 -10.68 -11.62 -8.38
C GLY A 123 -9.22 -11.90 -8.03
N GLU A 124 -8.39 -12.27 -9.01
CA GLU A 124 -6.95 -12.45 -8.83
C GLU A 124 -6.22 -11.11 -8.73
N ALA A 125 -4.95 -11.14 -8.31
CA ALA A 125 -4.05 -9.99 -8.37
C ALA A 125 -2.88 -10.33 -9.29
N ILE A 126 -2.59 -9.47 -10.26
CA ILE A 126 -1.57 -9.68 -11.29
C ILE A 126 -0.53 -8.58 -11.25
N PHE A 127 0.71 -8.97 -11.07
CA PHE A 127 1.88 -8.09 -11.14
C PHE A 127 2.91 -8.70 -12.08
N GLY A 128 3.36 -7.93 -13.05
CA GLY A 128 4.41 -8.39 -13.97
C GLY A 128 5.68 -8.81 -13.22
N PRO A 129 6.56 -9.64 -13.84
CA PRO A 129 7.75 -10.20 -13.17
C PRO A 129 8.66 -9.14 -12.54
N GLY A 130 8.85 -7.99 -13.19
CA GLY A 130 9.63 -6.87 -12.65
C GLY A 130 9.01 -6.27 -11.40
N ILE A 131 7.68 -6.12 -11.37
CA ILE A 131 6.93 -5.61 -10.21
C ILE A 131 6.95 -6.64 -9.08
N ALA A 132 6.77 -7.93 -9.38
CA ALA A 132 6.82 -9.00 -8.39
C ALA A 132 8.20 -9.07 -7.70
N GLN A 133 9.30 -8.92 -8.44
CA GLN A 133 10.66 -8.87 -7.85
C GLN A 133 10.84 -7.68 -6.91
N ARG A 134 10.32 -6.50 -7.29
CA ARG A 134 10.36 -5.29 -6.45
C ARG A 134 9.55 -5.48 -5.17
N LEU A 135 8.37 -6.11 -5.26
CA LEU A 135 7.56 -6.46 -4.10
C LEU A 135 8.32 -7.39 -3.14
N ILE A 136 8.93 -8.46 -3.67
CA ILE A 136 9.75 -9.37 -2.87
C ILE A 136 10.92 -8.60 -2.23
N GLY A 137 11.62 -7.75 -2.98
CA GLY A 137 12.70 -6.91 -2.46
C GLY A 137 12.23 -5.96 -1.36
N PHE A 138 11.08 -5.32 -1.54
CA PHE A 138 10.49 -4.45 -0.52
C PHE A 138 10.14 -5.22 0.75
N PHE A 139 9.43 -6.34 0.65
CA PHE A 139 9.09 -7.16 1.82
C PHE A 139 10.30 -7.81 2.46
N SER A 140 11.34 -8.15 1.68
CA SER A 140 12.62 -8.66 2.21
C SER A 140 13.42 -7.55 2.91
N ASN A 141 13.27 -6.29 2.48
CA ASN A 141 13.88 -5.11 3.09
C ASN A 141 13.01 -4.47 4.19
N ILE A 142 11.75 -4.87 4.33
CA ILE A 142 11.01 -4.69 5.58
C ILE A 142 11.65 -5.66 6.58
N ARG A 143 12.88 -5.36 7.01
CA ARG A 143 13.28 -5.79 8.34
C ARG A 143 12.19 -5.25 9.25
N PRO A 144 11.68 -6.06 10.21
CA PRO A 144 10.90 -5.49 11.28
C PRO A 144 11.73 -4.30 11.76
N THR A 145 11.17 -3.09 11.69
CA THR A 145 11.84 -1.88 12.19
C THR A 145 12.35 -2.28 13.57
N THR A 146 13.67 -2.49 13.67
CA THR A 146 14.20 -2.82 14.98
C THR A 146 13.78 -1.66 15.86
N PRO A 147 13.22 -1.92 17.03
CA PRO A 147 12.75 -0.85 17.92
C PRO A 147 13.77 0.28 18.13
N SER A 148 15.06 0.03 17.92
CA SER A 148 16.13 1.03 17.89
C SER A 148 16.10 2.00 16.68
N GLN A 149 15.37 1.72 15.60
CA GLN A 149 15.17 2.66 14.49
C GLN A 149 13.96 3.59 14.73
N ILE A 150 13.04 3.19 15.60
CA ILE A 150 11.86 3.99 15.97
C ILE A 150 12.23 5.04 17.01
N PHE A 151 13.18 4.71 17.91
CA PHE A 151 13.68 5.58 18.97
C PHE A 151 15.20 5.69 18.86
N PRO A 152 15.71 6.52 17.91
CA PRO A 152 17.15 6.64 17.67
C PRO A 152 17.93 7.19 18.88
N GLU A 153 17.24 7.83 19.81
CA GLU A 153 17.80 8.33 21.08
C GLU A 153 18.02 7.23 22.13
N LEU A 154 17.38 6.06 21.96
CA LEU A 154 17.49 4.93 22.89
C LEU A 154 18.57 3.96 22.44
N THR A 155 19.31 3.38 23.39
CA THR A 155 20.18 2.23 23.15
C THR A 155 19.36 0.98 22.94
N GLU A 156 19.91 -0.05 22.29
CA GLU A 156 19.24 -1.34 22.09
C GLU A 156 18.66 -1.91 23.40
N ARG A 157 19.41 -1.78 24.51
CA ARG A 157 18.99 -2.24 25.83
C ARG A 157 17.82 -1.43 26.39
N GLU A 158 17.80 -0.13 26.16
CA GLU A 158 16.70 0.75 26.58
C GLU A 158 15.43 0.45 25.75
N VAL A 159 15.59 0.15 24.48
CA VAL A 159 14.50 -0.25 23.60
C VAL A 159 13.89 -1.59 24.04
N GLU A 160 14.71 -2.58 24.40
CA GLU A 160 14.26 -3.88 24.93
C GLU A 160 13.43 -3.69 26.22
N ILE A 161 13.94 -2.86 27.13
CA ILE A 161 13.25 -2.52 28.39
C ILE A 161 11.94 -1.76 28.11
N LEU A 162 11.91 -0.83 27.16
CA LEU A 162 10.71 -0.10 26.78
C LEU A 162 9.64 -1.05 26.22
N GLY A 163 10.03 -2.04 25.43
CA GLY A 163 9.11 -3.09 24.94
C GLY A 163 8.46 -3.88 26.07
N LEU A 164 9.23 -4.27 27.07
CA LEU A 164 8.69 -4.96 28.27
C LEU A 164 7.79 -4.05 29.12
N ILE A 165 8.10 -2.76 29.18
CA ILE A 165 7.22 -1.76 29.80
C ILE A 165 5.89 -1.67 29.07
N ALA A 166 5.91 -1.65 27.73
CA ALA A 166 4.70 -1.59 26.89
C ALA A 166 3.80 -2.82 27.07
N GLN A 167 4.40 -3.99 27.34
CA GLN A 167 3.71 -5.24 27.67
C GLN A 167 3.17 -5.27 29.12
N GLY A 168 3.41 -4.23 29.90
CA GLY A 168 2.91 -4.10 31.28
C GLY A 168 3.76 -4.79 32.35
N HIS A 169 5.00 -5.21 32.06
CA HIS A 169 5.87 -5.86 33.05
C HIS A 169 6.35 -4.87 34.11
N THR A 170 6.40 -5.28 35.37
CA THR A 170 6.99 -4.48 36.45
C THR A 170 8.53 -4.47 36.37
N ASN A 171 9.18 -3.53 37.07
CA ASN A 171 10.66 -3.46 37.08
C ASN A 171 11.29 -4.75 37.67
N GLU A 172 10.63 -5.38 38.62
CA GLU A 172 11.05 -6.66 39.22
C GLU A 172 11.04 -7.77 38.15
N LYS A 173 9.95 -7.87 37.39
CA LYS A 173 9.81 -8.87 36.33
C LYS A 173 10.78 -8.63 35.17
N ILE A 174 11.02 -7.37 34.84
CA ILE A 174 12.06 -6.99 33.84
C ILE A 174 13.45 -7.37 34.32
N ALA A 175 13.75 -7.13 35.62
CA ALA A 175 15.04 -7.49 36.21
C ALA A 175 15.27 -9.00 36.17
N GLU A 176 14.26 -9.80 36.49
CA GLU A 176 14.30 -11.25 36.43
C GLU A 176 14.51 -11.75 34.98
N GLN A 177 13.70 -11.26 34.05
CA GLN A 177 13.72 -11.69 32.65
C GLN A 177 15.01 -11.34 31.93
N LEU A 178 15.60 -10.18 32.23
CA LEU A 178 16.83 -9.70 31.60
C LEU A 178 18.08 -10.03 32.39
N VAL A 179 17.96 -10.74 33.52
CA VAL A 179 19.08 -11.11 34.42
C VAL A 179 19.85 -9.86 34.87
N LEU A 180 19.11 -8.83 35.28
CA LEU A 180 19.66 -7.56 35.75
C LEU A 180 19.32 -7.31 37.22
N SER A 181 20.10 -6.45 37.88
CA SER A 181 19.69 -5.94 39.19
C SER A 181 18.48 -4.98 39.07
N LEU A 182 17.59 -4.97 40.06
CA LEU A 182 16.47 -4.02 40.11
C LEU A 182 16.95 -2.56 40.02
N LYS A 183 18.11 -2.25 40.62
CA LYS A 183 18.74 -0.94 40.54
C LYS A 183 19.12 -0.57 39.10
N THR A 184 19.67 -1.52 38.35
CA THR A 184 20.05 -1.35 36.94
C THR A 184 18.82 -1.06 36.09
N VAL A 185 17.73 -1.82 36.28
CA VAL A 185 16.47 -1.62 35.54
C VAL A 185 15.88 -0.24 35.85
N ARG A 186 15.85 0.20 37.13
CA ARG A 186 15.38 1.53 37.49
C ARG A 186 16.18 2.65 36.84
N ASN A 187 17.49 2.48 36.71
CA ASN A 187 18.35 3.45 36.01
C ASN A 187 17.99 3.53 34.51
N HIS A 188 17.84 2.37 33.83
CA HIS A 188 17.42 2.37 32.44
C HIS A 188 16.04 3.00 32.25
N VAL A 189 15.07 2.68 33.10
CA VAL A 189 13.72 3.29 33.05
C VAL A 189 13.79 4.80 33.18
N SER A 190 14.60 5.32 34.12
CA SER A 190 14.79 6.77 34.28
C SER A 190 15.43 7.40 33.04
N ASN A 191 16.42 6.75 32.44
CA ASN A 191 17.06 7.23 31.21
C ASN A 191 16.09 7.23 30.03
N ILE A 192 15.28 6.17 29.90
CA ILE A 192 14.24 6.07 28.86
C ILE A 192 13.26 7.24 28.98
N PHE A 193 12.74 7.50 30.18
CA PHE A 193 11.79 8.59 30.39
C PHE A 193 12.40 9.96 30.06
N SER A 194 13.65 10.17 30.46
CA SER A 194 14.39 11.41 30.13
C SER A 194 14.59 11.58 28.64
N LYS A 195 15.03 10.53 27.93
CA LYS A 195 15.31 10.56 26.49
C LYS A 195 14.03 10.72 25.65
N LEU A 196 12.94 10.04 26.03
CA LEU A 196 11.64 10.17 25.39
C LEU A 196 10.86 11.41 25.80
N GLN A 197 11.38 12.18 26.76
CA GLN A 197 10.73 13.37 27.34
C GLN A 197 9.31 13.08 27.85
N VAL A 198 9.13 11.94 28.53
CA VAL A 198 7.87 11.54 29.14
C VAL A 198 7.93 11.67 30.66
N ALA A 199 6.82 12.08 31.28
CA ALA A 199 6.77 12.35 32.71
C ALA A 199 6.63 11.08 33.57
N ASP A 200 6.01 10.03 33.01
CA ASP A 200 5.68 8.83 33.75
C ASP A 200 5.62 7.57 32.86
N ARG A 201 5.41 6.43 33.51
CA ARG A 201 5.33 5.11 32.87
C ARG A 201 4.15 5.00 31.89
N ALA A 202 3.01 5.64 32.20
CA ALA A 202 1.82 5.54 31.36
C ALA A 202 2.07 6.24 30.01
N GLN A 203 2.74 7.39 30.04
CA GLN A 203 3.16 8.09 28.82
C GLN A 203 4.20 7.29 28.02
N ALA A 204 5.13 6.62 28.68
CA ALA A 204 6.10 5.75 28.01
C ALA A 204 5.41 4.56 27.32
N VAL A 205 4.41 3.93 27.95
CA VAL A 205 3.58 2.88 27.35
C VAL A 205 2.83 3.39 26.14
N LEU A 206 2.23 4.58 26.22
CA LEU A 206 1.49 5.18 25.10
C LEU A 206 2.42 5.40 23.89
N ARG A 207 3.57 6.04 24.11
CA ARG A 207 4.59 6.28 23.08
C ARG A 207 5.08 4.99 22.44
N ALA A 208 5.33 3.94 23.24
CA ALA A 208 5.76 2.65 22.73
C ALA A 208 4.67 1.98 21.85
N ARG A 209 3.40 2.05 22.25
CA ARG A 209 2.26 1.51 21.48
C ARG A 209 1.99 2.27 20.19
N GLU A 210 2.07 3.61 20.21
CA GLU A 210 1.98 4.44 19.00
C GLU A 210 3.08 4.09 17.98
N ALA A 211 4.22 3.62 18.47
CA ALA A 211 5.35 3.13 17.68
C ALA A 211 5.26 1.63 17.31
N GLY A 212 4.15 0.96 17.62
CA GLY A 212 3.93 -0.45 17.28
C GLY A 212 4.63 -1.46 18.21
N MET A 213 5.06 -1.04 19.41
CA MET A 213 5.66 -1.90 20.43
C MET A 213 4.58 -2.32 21.45
N GLY A 214 4.24 -3.58 21.51
CA GLY A 214 3.27 -4.08 22.50
C GLY A 214 2.42 -5.22 22.00
#